data_dfd4b7d74e4587ab530db8a478c9f7c7
#
_entry.id   dfd4b7d74e4587ab530db8a478c9f7c7
#
_cell.length_a   1.000
_cell.length_b   1.000
_cell.length_c   1.000
_cell.angle_alpha   90.00
_cell.angle_beta   90.00
_cell.angle_gamma   90.00
#
_symmetry.space_group_name_H-M   'P 1'
#
loop_
_entity.id
_entity.type
_entity.pdbx_description
1 polymer ?
#
loop_
_entity_poly.entity_id
_entity_poly.type
_entity_poly.pdbx_seq_one_letter_code
_entity_poly.pdbx_strand_id
1 'polypeptide(L)'
;MPEKGVTDTAPAKHERPVRFRRPAAEVIQRAARRVVRGGKASFSSQAEFRAALLKLLRRDEPLAVIGGARLRRLLIDVPGVRMSVRFTERPNSRPLTSCPVCGSPLAPIHNRTLTGDTVVLGQRCSRCDYWTHAARRVPVRYLFSEAGIDGRPRRMEEARPSSRAKA
;
A
#
# COMPACT_ATOMS: atom_id res chain seq x y z
N MET A 1 36.51 33.31 -54.50
CA MET A 1 35.56 33.53 -53.41
C MET A 1 34.49 32.45 -53.47
N PRO A 2 34.54 31.37 -52.64
CA PRO A 2 33.48 30.38 -52.59
C PRO A 2 32.49 30.78 -51.56
N GLU A 3 31.20 30.81 -51.90
CA GLU A 3 30.03 31.06 -51.01
C GLU A 3 29.80 29.89 -50.11
N LYS A 4 29.71 30.19 -48.80
CA LYS A 4 29.37 29.21 -47.76
C LYS A 4 27.85 28.98 -47.76
N GLY A 5 27.40 27.78 -48.15
CA GLY A 5 26.04 27.33 -48.02
C GLY A 5 25.65 27.21 -46.53
N VAL A 6 24.69 28.00 -46.11
CA VAL A 6 24.01 27.88 -44.80
C VAL A 6 23.05 26.70 -44.89
N THR A 7 23.37 25.61 -44.22
CA THR A 7 22.42 24.50 -44.03
C THR A 7 21.41 24.88 -42.97
N ASP A 8 20.21 25.16 -43.41
CA ASP A 8 19.03 25.41 -42.57
C ASP A 8 18.63 24.09 -41.87
N THR A 9 19.05 23.95 -40.61
CA THR A 9 18.68 22.80 -39.78
C THR A 9 17.27 23.05 -39.22
N ALA A 10 16.26 22.39 -39.77
CA ALA A 10 14.90 22.43 -39.31
C ALA A 10 14.80 22.06 -37.80
N PRO A 11 14.01 22.79 -36.99
CA PRO A 11 13.91 22.53 -35.58
C PRO A 11 13.23 21.17 -35.33
N ALA A 12 13.87 20.37 -34.47
CA ALA A 12 13.37 19.08 -34.03
C ALA A 12 11.91 19.21 -33.48
N LYS A 13 11.01 18.37 -33.99
CA LYS A 13 9.63 18.30 -33.55
C LYS A 13 9.62 18.06 -32.04
N HIS A 14 9.14 19.02 -31.26
CA HIS A 14 8.86 18.85 -29.83
C HIS A 14 7.84 17.72 -29.66
N GLU A 15 8.32 16.54 -29.29
CA GLU A 15 7.44 15.46 -28.83
C GLU A 15 6.66 15.94 -27.62
N ARG A 16 5.34 15.93 -27.73
CA ARG A 16 4.45 16.30 -26.62
C ARG A 16 4.70 15.34 -25.46
N PRO A 17 4.89 15.82 -24.21
CA PRO A 17 5.15 14.96 -23.08
C PRO A 17 4.01 13.96 -22.90
N VAL A 18 4.36 12.68 -22.76
CA VAL A 18 3.41 11.59 -22.53
C VAL A 18 2.69 11.83 -21.20
N ARG A 19 1.38 12.13 -21.24
CA ARG A 19 0.59 12.38 -20.05
C ARG A 19 0.07 11.06 -19.48
N PHE A 20 0.66 10.59 -18.39
CA PHE A 20 0.16 9.45 -17.64
C PHE A 20 -1.22 9.74 -17.05
N ARG A 21 -2.12 8.77 -17.12
CA ARG A 21 -3.47 8.85 -16.54
C ARG A 21 -3.53 8.17 -15.17
N ARG A 22 -4.24 8.80 -14.25
CA ARG A 22 -4.58 8.21 -12.94
C ARG A 22 -6.02 7.72 -12.99
N PRO A 23 -6.28 6.41 -13.10
CA PRO A 23 -7.63 5.88 -13.16
C PRO A 23 -8.48 6.30 -11.96
N ALA A 24 -9.80 6.41 -12.14
CA ALA A 24 -10.74 6.69 -11.05
C ALA A 24 -10.70 5.60 -9.97
N ALA A 25 -11.15 5.92 -8.75
CA ALA A 25 -11.11 4.99 -7.63
C ALA A 25 -11.91 3.72 -7.91
N GLU A 26 -13.12 3.88 -8.43
CA GLU A 26 -14.06 2.80 -8.73
C GLU A 26 -13.52 1.85 -9.81
N VAL A 27 -12.82 2.40 -10.80
CA VAL A 27 -12.16 1.61 -11.86
C VAL A 27 -11.07 0.72 -11.26
N ILE A 28 -10.23 1.29 -10.39
CA ILE A 28 -9.17 0.56 -9.67
C ILE A 28 -9.77 -0.53 -8.78
N GLN A 29 -10.81 -0.21 -8.01
CA GLN A 29 -11.47 -1.14 -7.09
C GLN A 29 -12.15 -2.30 -7.84
N ARG A 30 -12.83 -2.01 -8.94
CA ARG A 30 -13.45 -3.03 -9.81
C ARG A 30 -12.40 -3.96 -10.41
N ALA A 31 -11.32 -3.38 -10.95
CA ALA A 31 -10.22 -4.15 -11.51
C ALA A 31 -9.51 -5.00 -10.44
N ALA A 32 -9.32 -4.49 -9.22
CA ALA A 32 -8.73 -5.23 -8.11
C ALA A 32 -9.55 -6.47 -7.74
N ARG A 33 -10.89 -6.33 -7.63
CA ARG A 33 -11.78 -7.48 -7.41
C ARG A 33 -11.67 -8.53 -8.51
N ARG A 34 -11.55 -8.11 -9.78
CA ARG A 34 -11.35 -9.05 -10.89
C ARG A 34 -10.02 -9.78 -10.82
N VAL A 35 -8.95 -9.06 -10.45
CA VAL A 35 -7.60 -9.63 -10.32
C VAL A 35 -7.53 -10.69 -9.22
N VAL A 36 -8.12 -10.44 -8.03
CA VAL A 36 -8.10 -11.44 -6.94
C VAL A 36 -8.98 -12.64 -7.22
N ARG A 37 -10.10 -12.48 -7.94
CA ARG A 37 -10.99 -13.58 -8.36
C ARG A 37 -10.45 -14.38 -9.56
N GLY A 38 -9.55 -13.80 -10.32
CA GLY A 38 -9.15 -14.31 -11.66
C GLY A 38 -8.14 -15.44 -11.67
N GLY A 39 -7.94 -16.17 -10.57
CA GLY A 39 -7.22 -17.44 -10.58
C GLY A 39 -5.90 -17.52 -9.82
N LYS A 40 -5.37 -16.43 -9.25
CA LYS A 40 -4.25 -16.50 -8.31
C LYS A 40 -4.76 -16.31 -6.89
N ALA A 41 -4.68 -17.36 -6.07
CA ALA A 41 -5.20 -17.37 -4.70
C ALA A 41 -4.62 -16.22 -3.83
N SER A 42 -3.37 -15.81 -4.09
CA SER A 42 -2.75 -14.70 -3.36
C SER A 42 -1.59 -14.08 -4.14
N PHE A 43 -1.33 -12.81 -3.88
CA PHE A 43 -0.17 -12.07 -4.37
C PHE A 43 0.81 -11.83 -3.22
N SER A 44 2.04 -12.26 -3.41
CA SER A 44 3.09 -12.24 -2.39
C SER A 44 3.71 -10.86 -2.15
N SER A 45 3.41 -9.89 -3.01
CA SER A 45 3.91 -8.52 -2.88
C SER A 45 2.98 -7.49 -3.52
N GLN A 46 3.08 -6.22 -3.04
CA GLN A 46 2.36 -5.11 -3.65
C GLN A 46 2.80 -4.85 -5.10
N ALA A 47 4.07 -5.08 -5.42
CA ALA A 47 4.58 -4.89 -6.78
C ALA A 47 3.92 -5.87 -7.75
N GLU A 48 3.84 -7.14 -7.36
CA GLU A 48 3.21 -8.20 -8.13
C GLU A 48 1.72 -7.92 -8.37
N PHE A 49 0.99 -7.59 -7.30
CA PHE A 49 -0.43 -7.24 -7.42
C PHE A 49 -0.65 -6.01 -8.31
N ARG A 50 0.17 -4.96 -8.13
CA ARG A 50 0.11 -3.75 -8.96
C ARG A 50 0.39 -4.04 -10.44
N ALA A 51 1.33 -4.92 -10.74
CA ALA A 51 1.64 -5.32 -12.12
C ALA A 51 0.43 -6.03 -12.77
N ALA A 52 -0.19 -6.99 -12.07
CA ALA A 52 -1.40 -7.67 -12.54
C ALA A 52 -2.56 -6.70 -12.76
N LEU A 53 -2.77 -5.77 -11.82
CA LEU A 53 -3.79 -4.75 -11.91
C LEU A 53 -3.57 -3.81 -13.09
N LEU A 54 -2.35 -3.32 -13.30
CA LEU A 54 -2.01 -2.46 -14.42
C LEU A 54 -2.12 -3.18 -15.76
N LYS A 55 -1.79 -4.47 -15.83
CA LYS A 55 -1.99 -5.30 -17.03
C LYS A 55 -3.47 -5.34 -17.44
N LEU A 56 -4.39 -5.41 -16.47
CA LEU A 56 -5.82 -5.37 -16.73
C LEU A 56 -6.28 -3.97 -17.15
N LEU A 57 -5.89 -2.93 -16.40
CA LEU A 57 -6.32 -1.54 -16.64
C LEU A 57 -5.82 -0.98 -17.97
N ARG A 58 -4.62 -1.33 -18.39
CA ARG A 58 -4.01 -0.82 -19.63
C ARG A 58 -4.65 -1.34 -20.90
N ARG A 59 -5.56 -2.29 -20.80
CA ARG A 59 -6.41 -2.69 -21.95
C ARG A 59 -7.32 -1.55 -22.40
N ASP A 60 -7.87 -0.80 -21.43
CA ASP A 60 -8.80 0.30 -21.68
C ASP A 60 -8.11 1.67 -21.52
N GLU A 61 -7.08 1.76 -20.68
CA GLU A 61 -6.32 2.96 -20.36
C GLU A 61 -4.81 2.69 -20.50
N PRO A 62 -4.21 2.72 -21.69
CA PRO A 62 -2.80 2.33 -21.93
C PRO A 62 -1.77 3.07 -21.07
N LEU A 63 -2.04 4.34 -20.71
CA LEU A 63 -1.18 5.20 -19.90
C LEU A 63 -1.53 5.18 -18.41
N ALA A 64 -2.30 4.19 -17.94
CA ALA A 64 -2.68 4.08 -16.54
C ALA A 64 -1.46 3.91 -15.62
N VAL A 65 -1.43 4.69 -14.53
CA VAL A 65 -0.43 4.59 -13.47
C VAL A 65 -1.10 4.61 -12.09
N ILE A 66 -0.59 3.79 -11.17
CA ILE A 66 -1.07 3.72 -9.79
C ILE A 66 0.13 3.66 -8.86
N GLY A 67 0.27 4.65 -7.98
CA GLY A 67 1.26 4.64 -6.91
C GLY A 67 0.87 3.67 -5.78
N GLY A 68 1.87 3.05 -5.14
CA GLY A 68 1.63 2.05 -4.09
C GLY A 68 0.82 2.55 -2.90
N ALA A 69 1.06 3.77 -2.44
CA ALA A 69 0.31 4.37 -1.34
C ALA A 69 -1.18 4.60 -1.71
N ARG A 70 -1.45 5.07 -2.94
CA ARG A 70 -2.82 5.24 -3.43
C ARG A 70 -3.53 3.89 -3.53
N LEU A 71 -2.84 2.87 -4.05
CA LEU A 71 -3.38 1.52 -4.16
C LEU A 71 -3.84 1.00 -2.78
N ARG A 72 -2.97 1.06 -1.77
CA ARG A 72 -3.33 0.62 -0.41
C ARG A 72 -4.55 1.36 0.14
N ARG A 73 -4.56 2.71 0.03
CA ARG A 73 -5.69 3.52 0.51
C ARG A 73 -7.02 3.18 -0.13
N LEU A 74 -7.00 2.84 -1.42
CA LEU A 74 -8.22 2.49 -2.16
C LEU A 74 -8.70 1.08 -1.88
N LEU A 75 -7.82 0.15 -1.51
CA LEU A 75 -8.16 -1.27 -1.36
C LEU A 75 -8.50 -1.71 0.06
N ILE A 76 -8.22 -0.88 1.06
CA ILE A 76 -8.44 -1.22 2.47
C ILE A 76 -9.90 -1.58 2.78
N ASP A 77 -10.85 -0.85 2.16
CA ASP A 77 -12.27 -1.00 2.40
C ASP A 77 -13.02 -1.66 1.23
N VAL A 78 -12.28 -2.31 0.31
CA VAL A 78 -12.90 -2.92 -0.88
C VAL A 78 -13.42 -4.33 -0.56
N PRO A 79 -14.74 -4.55 -0.60
CA PRO A 79 -15.32 -5.87 -0.42
C PRO A 79 -14.73 -6.87 -1.43
N GLY A 80 -14.38 -8.07 -0.93
CA GLY A 80 -13.80 -9.13 -1.75
C GLY A 80 -12.29 -9.03 -1.99
N VAL A 81 -11.62 -7.96 -1.51
CA VAL A 81 -10.16 -7.82 -1.55
C VAL A 81 -9.62 -7.80 -0.13
N ARG A 82 -8.73 -8.70 0.19
CA ARG A 82 -8.03 -8.75 1.48
C ARG A 82 -6.61 -8.25 1.32
N MET A 83 -6.22 -7.26 2.12
CA MET A 83 -4.84 -6.80 2.24
C MET A 83 -4.29 -7.21 3.60
N SER A 84 -3.23 -8.02 3.62
CA SER A 84 -2.48 -8.40 4.82
C SER A 84 -1.12 -7.72 4.81
N VAL A 85 -0.61 -7.35 5.98
CA VAL A 85 0.65 -6.62 6.12
C VAL A 85 1.58 -7.40 7.05
N ARG A 86 2.80 -7.67 6.59
CA ARG A 86 3.88 -8.15 7.47
C ARG A 86 4.63 -6.95 8.02
N PHE A 87 4.94 -7.01 9.31
CA PHE A 87 5.64 -5.97 10.04
C PHE A 87 6.96 -6.49 10.59
N THR A 88 7.90 -5.57 10.77
CA THR A 88 9.05 -5.74 11.66
C THR A 88 8.95 -4.71 12.78
N GLU A 89 9.48 -5.05 13.94
CA GLU A 89 9.52 -4.13 15.08
C GLU A 89 10.85 -3.37 15.11
N ARG A 90 10.77 -2.08 15.45
CA ARG A 90 11.91 -1.21 15.65
C ARG A 90 11.69 -0.36 16.91
N PRO A 91 12.76 0.08 17.58
CA PRO A 91 12.62 1.03 18.68
C PRO A 91 11.80 2.24 18.24
N ASN A 92 10.87 2.66 19.09
CA ASN A 92 10.01 3.80 18.79
C ASN A 92 10.69 5.10 19.26
N SER A 93 11.35 5.80 18.37
CA SER A 93 12.05 7.04 18.68
C SER A 93 11.17 8.29 18.62
N ARG A 94 10.03 8.24 17.91
CA ARG A 94 9.10 9.38 17.76
C ARG A 94 7.68 8.88 17.52
N PRO A 95 6.64 9.54 18.07
CA PRO A 95 5.24 9.27 17.77
C PRO A 95 4.98 9.39 16.26
N LEU A 96 4.13 8.52 15.74
CA LEU A 96 3.70 8.59 14.35
C LEU A 96 2.56 9.61 14.24
N THR A 97 2.62 10.47 13.24
CA THR A 97 1.55 11.42 12.91
C THR A 97 0.45 10.80 12.05
N SER A 98 0.80 9.77 11.28
CA SER A 98 -0.12 9.08 10.38
C SER A 98 0.22 7.59 10.25
N CYS A 99 -0.79 6.80 9.88
CA CYS A 99 -0.65 5.36 9.69
C CYS A 99 0.31 5.05 8.53
N PRO A 100 1.38 4.26 8.74
CA PRO A 100 2.33 3.92 7.68
C PRO A 100 1.74 2.98 6.62
N VAL A 101 0.59 2.35 6.90
CA VAL A 101 -0.10 1.46 5.96
C VAL A 101 -1.00 2.25 5.02
N CYS A 102 -1.91 3.09 5.56
CA CYS A 102 -2.96 3.76 4.78
C CYS A 102 -2.87 5.30 4.77
N GLY A 103 -2.05 5.90 5.63
CA GLY A 103 -1.92 7.35 5.75
C GLY A 103 -3.03 8.04 6.55
N SER A 104 -3.98 7.29 7.13
CA SER A 104 -5.04 7.85 7.99
C SER A 104 -4.48 8.28 9.35
N PRO A 105 -5.16 9.17 10.08
CA PRO A 105 -4.78 9.53 11.44
C PRO A 105 -4.67 8.33 12.37
N LEU A 106 -3.82 8.44 13.39
CA LEU A 106 -3.68 7.46 14.45
C LEU A 106 -4.32 8.00 15.72
N ALA A 107 -5.08 7.15 16.40
CA ALA A 107 -5.66 7.44 17.71
C ALA A 107 -4.79 6.81 18.81
N PRO A 108 -4.59 7.48 19.96
CA PRO A 108 -3.87 6.90 21.09
C PRO A 108 -4.66 5.73 21.68
N ILE A 109 -3.93 4.74 22.18
CA ILE A 109 -4.45 3.63 22.98
C ILE A 109 -4.18 3.97 24.44
N HIS A 110 -5.24 4.20 25.20
CA HIS A 110 -5.15 4.51 26.63
C HIS A 110 -5.35 3.24 27.48
N ASN A 111 -4.66 3.21 28.62
CA ASN A 111 -4.91 2.24 29.68
C ASN A 111 -4.86 2.93 31.03
N ARG A 112 -5.43 2.29 32.05
CA ARG A 112 -5.34 2.74 33.44
C ARG A 112 -4.25 1.97 34.17
N THR A 113 -3.44 2.69 34.94
CA THR A 113 -2.49 2.10 35.89
C THR A 113 -3.22 1.52 37.10
N LEU A 114 -2.54 0.74 37.91
CA LEU A 114 -3.07 0.24 39.19
C LEU A 114 -3.37 1.37 40.20
N THR A 115 -2.70 2.53 40.02
CA THR A 115 -2.94 3.75 40.82
C THR A 115 -4.08 4.60 40.31
N GLY A 116 -4.73 4.21 39.19
CA GLY A 116 -5.88 4.90 38.60
C GLY A 116 -5.54 5.94 37.54
N ASP A 117 -4.26 6.21 37.28
CA ASP A 117 -3.81 7.16 36.27
C ASP A 117 -4.05 6.63 34.85
N THR A 118 -4.24 7.54 33.91
CA THR A 118 -4.36 7.18 32.49
C THR A 118 -3.02 7.32 31.80
N VAL A 119 -2.54 6.25 31.16
CA VAL A 119 -1.30 6.21 30.38
C VAL A 119 -1.57 5.87 28.92
N VAL A 120 -0.77 6.42 28.02
CA VAL A 120 -0.83 6.08 26.59
C VAL A 120 0.12 4.90 26.32
N LEU A 121 -0.44 3.76 25.95
CA LEU A 121 0.34 2.55 25.62
C LEU A 121 0.86 2.53 24.18
N GLY A 122 0.18 3.21 23.28
CA GLY A 122 0.53 3.18 21.86
C GLY A 122 -0.48 3.94 21.00
N GLN A 123 -0.52 3.59 19.73
CA GLN A 123 -1.41 4.22 18.76
C GLN A 123 -2.05 3.15 17.86
N ARG A 124 -3.28 3.38 17.43
CA ARG A 124 -3.99 2.52 16.45
C ARG A 124 -4.58 3.35 15.31
N CYS A 125 -4.67 2.73 14.15
CA CYS A 125 -5.37 3.31 13.01
C CYS A 125 -6.88 3.06 13.14
N SER A 126 -7.70 4.07 12.84
CA SER A 126 -9.15 3.94 12.81
C SER A 126 -9.67 3.23 11.55
N ARG A 127 -8.83 3.14 10.50
CA ARG A 127 -9.26 2.65 9.18
C ARG A 127 -8.69 1.28 8.80
N CYS A 128 -7.54 0.90 9.35
CA CYS A 128 -6.94 -0.41 9.13
C CYS A 128 -6.46 -1.01 10.45
N ASP A 129 -6.10 -2.29 10.45
CA ASP A 129 -5.67 -3.01 11.66
C ASP A 129 -4.26 -2.66 12.13
N TYR A 130 -3.70 -1.50 11.70
CA TYR A 130 -2.40 -1.06 12.18
C TYR A 130 -2.49 -0.54 13.62
N TRP A 131 -1.57 -1.02 14.44
CA TRP A 131 -1.36 -0.54 15.79
C TRP A 131 0.12 -0.60 16.15
N THR A 132 0.55 0.17 17.13
CA THR A 132 1.90 0.18 17.69
C THR A 132 1.85 0.40 19.19
N HIS A 133 2.82 -0.15 19.90
CA HIS A 133 3.05 0.07 21.33
C HIS A 133 4.40 0.77 21.53
N ALA A 134 5.15 0.36 22.57
CA ALA A 134 6.50 0.84 22.85
C ALA A 134 7.46 0.62 21.67
N ALA A 135 7.31 -0.50 20.95
CA ALA A 135 8.02 -0.75 19.70
C ALA A 135 7.17 -0.29 18.49
N ARG A 136 7.83 0.35 17.53
CA ARG A 136 7.23 0.78 16.28
C ARG A 136 7.13 -0.39 15.31
N ARG A 137 5.94 -0.71 14.86
CA ARG A 137 5.70 -1.69 13.78
C ARG A 137 5.88 -1.04 12.41
N VAL A 138 6.88 -1.48 11.67
CA VAL A 138 7.20 -0.97 10.33
C VAL A 138 6.70 -1.96 9.28
N PRO A 139 5.80 -1.57 8.34
CA PRO A 139 5.35 -2.46 7.30
C PRO A 139 6.47 -2.79 6.32
N VAL A 140 6.76 -4.08 6.14
CA VAL A 140 7.83 -4.57 5.25
C VAL A 140 7.28 -5.25 4.00
N ARG A 141 6.07 -5.82 4.08
CA ARG A 141 5.47 -6.50 2.92
C ARG A 141 3.94 -6.41 2.97
N TYR A 142 3.35 -6.18 1.83
CA TYR A 142 1.90 -6.19 1.62
C TYR A 142 1.53 -7.37 0.74
N LEU A 143 0.58 -8.18 1.19
CA LEU A 143 0.02 -9.32 0.48
C LEU A 143 -1.44 -9.00 0.11
N PHE A 144 -1.89 -9.52 -1.02
CA PHE A 144 -3.26 -9.33 -1.48
C PHE A 144 -3.86 -10.68 -1.86
N SER A 145 -5.10 -10.91 -1.44
CA SER A 145 -5.85 -12.13 -1.75
C SER A 145 -7.33 -11.81 -1.88
N GLU A 146 -8.10 -12.78 -2.36
CA GLU A 146 -9.54 -12.73 -2.23
C GLU A 146 -9.93 -12.79 -0.75
N ALA A 147 -10.89 -11.97 -0.33
CA ALA A 147 -11.49 -12.10 1.00
C ALA A 147 -12.43 -13.31 0.98
N GLY A 148 -12.26 -14.23 1.93
CA GLY A 148 -13.20 -15.33 2.13
C GLY A 148 -14.61 -14.81 2.41
N ILE A 149 -15.61 -15.67 2.20
CA ILE A 149 -17.05 -15.36 2.32
C ILE A 149 -17.41 -14.81 3.72
N ASP A 150 -16.59 -15.08 4.73
CA ASP A 150 -16.87 -14.74 6.13
C ASP A 150 -16.61 -13.27 6.47
N GLY A 151 -16.08 -12.46 5.56
CA GLY A 151 -15.88 -11.00 5.74
C GLY A 151 -15.11 -10.58 7.00
N ARG A 152 -14.82 -11.52 7.90
CA ARG A 152 -14.08 -11.27 9.12
C ARG A 152 -12.59 -11.18 8.84
N PRO A 153 -11.89 -10.14 9.30
CA PRO A 153 -10.44 -10.20 9.36
C PRO A 153 -10.10 -11.40 10.26
N ARG A 154 -9.52 -12.46 9.69
CA ARG A 154 -8.84 -13.45 10.53
C ARG A 154 -7.81 -12.66 11.32
N ARG A 155 -7.91 -12.71 12.66
CA ARG A 155 -6.87 -12.23 13.57
C ARG A 155 -5.54 -12.69 12.97
N MET A 156 -4.66 -11.73 12.72
CA MET A 156 -3.32 -12.05 12.27
C MET A 156 -2.73 -13.00 13.32
N GLU A 157 -2.46 -14.21 12.89
CA GLU A 157 -1.70 -15.17 13.67
C GLU A 157 -0.39 -14.49 14.05
N GLU A 158 -0.25 -14.23 15.34
CA GLU A 158 0.96 -13.65 15.94
C GLU A 158 2.12 -14.55 15.51
N ALA A 159 3.02 -14.00 14.71
CA ALA A 159 4.28 -14.67 14.43
C ALA A 159 4.96 -14.90 15.79
N ARG A 160 4.97 -16.16 16.24
CA ARG A 160 5.72 -16.59 17.43
C ARG A 160 7.12 -16.00 17.35
N PRO A 161 7.62 -15.37 18.40
CA PRO A 161 9.01 -14.96 18.45
C PRO A 161 9.86 -16.22 18.29
N SER A 162 10.70 -16.23 17.26
CA SER A 162 11.71 -17.28 17.06
C SER A 162 12.66 -17.22 18.26
N SER A 163 12.47 -18.11 19.21
CA SER A 163 13.41 -18.39 20.31
C SER A 163 14.64 -19.08 19.72
N ARG A 164 15.55 -18.34 19.14
CA ARG A 164 16.93 -18.75 18.98
C ARG A 164 17.75 -18.13 20.11
N ALA A 165 17.63 -18.71 21.28
CA ALA A 165 18.71 -18.64 22.26
C ALA A 165 19.85 -19.48 21.70
N LYS A 166 20.98 -18.86 21.40
CA LYS A 166 22.27 -19.53 21.27
C LYS A 166 22.86 -19.65 22.65
N ALA A 167 23.10 -20.90 23.05
CA ALA A 167 24.05 -21.25 24.09
C ALA A 167 25.46 -20.85 23.66
#